data_1a6cf03e792b01cb7047813488715fbc
#
_entry.id   1a6cf03e792b01cb7047813488715fbc
#
_cell.length_a   1.000
_cell.length_b   1.000
_cell.length_c   1.000
_cell.angle_alpha   90.00
_cell.angle_beta   90.00
_cell.angle_gamma   90.00
#
_symmetry.space_group_name_H-M   'P 1'
#
loop_
_entity.id
_entity.type
_entity.pdbx_description
1 polymer ?
#
loop_
_entity_poly.entity_id
_entity_poly.type
_entity_poly.pdbx_seq_one_letter_code
_entity_poly.pdbx_strand_id
1 'polypeptide(L)'
;MCLLIALLLWVPVGGRVDPTKAVITLQPPWVSVFQEESVTLWCEGPHLPGDSSAQWFLNGTTIETLTPRYGIAAASINDSGEYKCQTGLSVPSDPVQLEIHRDWLLLQVSGRVFTEGEPLALRCHGWKNKLVYKVLFYQNGKTFKFSPWNSEFTILKTNLSHNGIYHCSGMGRHRYTSAGVSITIKELFPAPVLRADCLSFHLPEGNLVNLSCETKLLQQKPGLQLYFSFYVGNKTLTRRNTSSEYQILTAKKEDSGLYWCEASTEDGNVIKRSPELELQVLCLRSPTPVWFRFLFYPAVGMIFLVDTVFCMIMHKKLQRKKKWNLETSLDSGHRKKVTSYLQKDRYLEEELKCQEQEEQLRERTYQEKP
;
A
#
# COMPACT_ATOMS: atom_id res chain seq x y z
N MET A 1 -16.78 41.46 52.22
CA MET A 1 -16.70 42.45 51.10
C MET A 1 -15.39 42.23 50.36
N CYS A 2 -15.49 41.76 49.17
CA CYS A 2 -14.72 42.09 47.98
C CYS A 2 -15.02 41.02 46.93
N LEU A 3 -16.05 41.32 46.15
CA LEU A 3 -16.35 40.66 44.88
C LEU A 3 -15.30 41.14 43.89
N LEU A 4 -14.32 40.30 43.53
CA LEU A 4 -13.50 40.51 42.33
C LEU A 4 -14.18 39.79 41.17
N ILE A 5 -14.82 40.58 40.36
CA ILE A 5 -15.40 40.20 39.07
C ILE A 5 -14.23 39.90 38.12
N ALA A 6 -13.96 38.62 37.90
CA ALA A 6 -13.10 38.18 36.82
C ALA A 6 -13.85 38.35 35.49
N LEU A 7 -13.65 39.47 34.83
CA LEU A 7 -13.97 39.71 33.45
C LEU A 7 -13.11 38.77 32.61
N LEU A 8 -13.66 37.57 32.31
CA LEU A 8 -13.13 36.70 31.27
C LEU A 8 -13.33 37.45 29.95
N LEU A 9 -12.25 38.08 29.50
CA LEU A 9 -12.14 38.52 28.11
C LEU A 9 -12.22 37.30 27.24
N TRP A 10 -13.41 37.02 26.69
CA TRP A 10 -13.59 36.20 25.53
C TRP A 10 -12.84 36.88 24.38
N VAL A 11 -11.57 36.58 24.20
CA VAL A 11 -10.88 36.82 22.95
C VAL A 11 -11.45 35.74 21.99
N PRO A 12 -12.19 36.10 20.95
CA PRO A 12 -12.51 35.14 19.92
C PRO A 12 -11.16 34.68 19.37
N VAL A 13 -10.82 33.42 19.58
CA VAL A 13 -9.74 32.76 18.85
C VAL A 13 -10.22 32.77 17.41
N GLY A 14 -9.90 33.83 16.68
CA GLY A 14 -10.08 33.90 15.25
C GLY A 14 -9.33 32.71 14.67
N GLY A 15 -10.05 31.67 14.28
CA GLY A 15 -9.47 30.59 13.51
C GLY A 15 -8.71 31.22 12.37
N ARG A 16 -7.40 31.00 12.29
CA ARG A 16 -6.59 31.34 11.13
C ARG A 16 -7.22 30.58 9.96
N VAL A 17 -8.10 31.24 9.23
CA VAL A 17 -8.51 30.76 7.93
C VAL A 17 -7.28 30.94 7.05
N ASP A 18 -6.61 29.86 6.70
CA ASP A 18 -5.53 29.92 5.74
C ASP A 18 -6.08 30.58 4.47
N PRO A 19 -5.48 31.68 3.98
CA PRO A 19 -6.01 32.37 2.84
C PRO A 19 -6.03 31.43 1.63
N THR A 20 -7.20 31.23 1.06
CA THR A 20 -7.36 30.41 -0.13
C THR A 20 -6.57 31.00 -1.29
N LYS A 21 -5.91 30.15 -2.05
CA LYS A 21 -5.11 30.52 -3.22
C LYS A 21 -6.02 30.89 -4.39
N ALA A 22 -5.67 31.94 -5.14
CA ALA A 22 -6.35 32.23 -6.41
C ALA A 22 -6.01 31.15 -7.45
N VAL A 23 -6.91 30.96 -8.41
CA VAL A 23 -6.75 30.00 -9.52
C VAL A 23 -6.90 30.71 -10.84
N ILE A 24 -6.00 30.44 -11.81
CA ILE A 24 -6.14 30.94 -13.17
C ILE A 24 -6.77 29.84 -14.04
N THR A 25 -7.88 30.19 -14.72
CA THR A 25 -8.48 29.39 -15.77
C THR A 25 -8.33 30.06 -17.12
N LEU A 26 -8.13 29.27 -18.19
CA LEU A 26 -7.93 29.75 -19.55
C LEU A 26 -9.14 29.42 -20.43
N GLN A 27 -9.47 30.33 -21.34
CA GLN A 27 -10.46 30.11 -22.37
C GLN A 27 -9.93 30.57 -23.75
N PRO A 28 -9.73 29.64 -24.70
CA PRO A 28 -9.81 28.18 -24.58
C PRO A 28 -8.80 27.62 -23.57
N PRO A 29 -8.98 26.37 -23.04
CA PRO A 29 -8.20 25.82 -21.94
C PRO A 29 -6.82 25.29 -22.34
N TRP A 30 -6.08 26.09 -23.14
CA TRP A 30 -4.79 25.69 -23.70
C TRP A 30 -3.69 26.65 -23.26
N VAL A 31 -2.60 26.10 -22.72
CA VAL A 31 -1.43 26.88 -22.32
C VAL A 31 -0.45 27.13 -23.49
N SER A 32 -0.69 26.49 -24.64
CA SER A 32 0.06 26.71 -25.87
C SER A 32 -0.92 27.11 -26.99
N VAL A 33 -0.70 28.27 -27.62
CA VAL A 33 -1.59 28.80 -28.63
C VAL A 33 -0.78 29.37 -29.81
N PHE A 34 -1.43 29.52 -30.94
CA PHE A 34 -0.78 30.19 -32.09
C PHE A 34 -0.81 31.71 -31.94
N GLN A 35 0.16 32.34 -32.59
CA GLN A 35 0.12 33.77 -32.81
C GLN A 35 -1.19 34.16 -33.52
N GLU A 36 -1.75 35.35 -33.20
CA GLU A 36 -3.03 35.88 -33.68
C GLU A 36 -4.29 35.17 -33.11
N GLU A 37 -4.14 34.09 -32.35
CA GLU A 37 -5.30 33.51 -31.63
C GLU A 37 -5.67 34.33 -30.37
N SER A 38 -6.94 34.27 -29.97
CA SER A 38 -7.41 34.94 -28.76
C SER A 38 -7.34 34.00 -27.58
N VAL A 39 -6.90 34.53 -26.44
CA VAL A 39 -6.88 33.83 -25.16
C VAL A 39 -7.44 34.73 -24.07
N THR A 40 -8.30 34.21 -23.23
CA THR A 40 -8.78 34.89 -22.04
C THR A 40 -8.34 34.14 -20.80
N LEU A 41 -7.74 34.84 -19.86
CA LEU A 41 -7.38 34.33 -18.54
C LEU A 41 -8.41 34.84 -17.52
N TRP A 42 -8.89 33.96 -16.66
CA TRP A 42 -9.80 34.28 -15.55
C TRP A 42 -9.10 34.04 -14.24
N CYS A 43 -9.22 35.00 -13.31
CA CYS A 43 -8.71 34.87 -11.95
C CYS A 43 -9.88 34.58 -11.00
N GLU A 44 -9.91 33.39 -10.44
CA GLU A 44 -10.92 32.92 -9.52
C GLU A 44 -10.34 32.84 -8.11
N GLY A 45 -11.07 33.35 -7.13
CA GLY A 45 -10.63 33.34 -5.72
C GLY A 45 -11.62 34.06 -4.83
N PRO A 46 -11.41 34.06 -3.51
CA PRO A 46 -12.26 34.80 -2.58
C PRO A 46 -12.12 36.32 -2.79
N HIS A 47 -13.23 37.00 -2.86
CA HIS A 47 -13.34 38.45 -3.02
C HIS A 47 -13.92 39.10 -1.77
N LEU A 48 -13.61 40.40 -1.57
CA LEU A 48 -14.33 41.24 -0.63
C LEU A 48 -15.74 41.48 -1.12
N PRO A 49 -16.75 41.59 -0.23
CA PRO A 49 -18.10 41.93 -0.62
C PRO A 49 -18.13 43.26 -1.41
N GLY A 50 -18.63 43.18 -2.67
CA GLY A 50 -18.71 44.34 -3.57
C GLY A 50 -17.44 44.64 -4.38
N ASP A 51 -16.35 43.94 -4.18
CA ASP A 51 -15.12 44.10 -4.95
C ASP A 51 -14.74 42.77 -5.66
N SER A 52 -14.81 42.74 -6.98
CA SER A 52 -14.41 41.61 -7.83
C SER A 52 -13.09 41.88 -8.53
N SER A 53 -12.24 42.78 -8.01
CA SER A 53 -10.96 43.11 -8.61
C SER A 53 -9.96 41.95 -8.48
N ALA A 54 -9.07 41.84 -9.48
CA ALA A 54 -7.94 40.93 -9.48
C ALA A 54 -6.71 41.64 -10.03
N GLN A 55 -5.57 41.42 -9.35
CA GLN A 55 -4.28 41.92 -9.80
C GLN A 55 -3.58 40.83 -10.62
N TRP A 56 -3.02 41.23 -11.75
CA TRP A 56 -2.32 40.34 -12.67
C TRP A 56 -0.83 40.61 -12.72
N PHE A 57 -0.07 39.55 -12.95
CA PHE A 57 1.39 39.60 -13.08
C PHE A 57 1.81 38.80 -14.30
N LEU A 58 2.74 39.32 -15.07
CA LEU A 58 3.45 38.66 -16.18
C LEU A 58 4.95 38.68 -15.88
N ASN A 59 5.56 37.50 -15.77
CA ASN A 59 6.99 37.37 -15.46
C ASN A 59 7.41 38.15 -14.20
N GLY A 60 6.50 38.22 -13.19
CA GLY A 60 6.69 38.97 -11.97
C GLY A 60 6.42 40.48 -12.05
N THR A 61 6.13 41.03 -13.25
CA THR A 61 5.78 42.44 -13.46
C THR A 61 4.27 42.60 -13.40
N THR A 62 3.79 43.60 -12.67
CA THR A 62 2.34 43.91 -12.55
C THR A 62 1.79 44.41 -13.89
N ILE A 63 0.62 43.89 -14.27
CA ILE A 63 -0.17 44.37 -15.40
C ILE A 63 -1.16 45.39 -14.87
N GLU A 64 -1.35 46.51 -15.56
CA GLU A 64 -2.20 47.65 -15.16
C GLU A 64 -3.71 47.38 -15.28
N THR A 65 -4.15 46.14 -15.16
CA THR A 65 -5.60 45.82 -15.20
C THR A 65 -6.03 45.22 -13.86
N LEU A 66 -7.18 45.62 -13.39
CA LEU A 66 -7.75 45.15 -12.10
C LEU A 66 -8.98 44.29 -12.30
N THR A 67 -9.31 43.90 -13.52
CA THR A 67 -10.47 43.03 -13.78
C THR A 67 -10.12 41.55 -13.54
N PRO A 68 -11.06 40.73 -13.07
CA PRO A 68 -10.83 39.29 -12.91
C PRO A 68 -10.62 38.57 -14.26
N ARG A 69 -10.85 39.27 -15.35
CA ARG A 69 -10.69 38.79 -16.73
C ARG A 69 -9.58 39.56 -17.42
N TYR A 70 -8.54 38.86 -17.87
CA TYR A 70 -7.50 39.40 -18.73
C TYR A 70 -7.59 38.77 -20.12
N GLY A 71 -7.90 39.59 -21.14
CA GLY A 71 -8.13 39.14 -22.52
C GLY A 71 -6.99 39.54 -23.44
N ILE A 72 -6.45 38.59 -24.16
CA ILE A 72 -5.46 38.76 -25.23
C ILE A 72 -6.21 38.50 -26.54
N ALA A 73 -6.54 39.55 -27.28
CA ALA A 73 -7.37 39.46 -28.50
C ALA A 73 -6.64 38.87 -29.71
N ALA A 74 -5.34 39.19 -29.86
CA ALA A 74 -4.45 38.66 -30.91
C ALA A 74 -3.09 38.40 -30.29
N ALA A 75 -2.86 37.15 -29.87
CA ALA A 75 -1.66 36.77 -29.14
C ALA A 75 -0.39 37.03 -29.97
N SER A 76 0.60 37.67 -29.37
CA SER A 76 1.93 37.89 -29.88
C SER A 76 2.97 37.12 -29.09
N ILE A 77 4.17 36.95 -29.63
CA ILE A 77 5.25 36.26 -28.91
C ILE A 77 5.58 36.95 -27.58
N ASN A 78 5.41 38.27 -27.51
CA ASN A 78 5.65 39.04 -26.28
C ASN A 78 4.65 38.75 -25.15
N ASP A 79 3.50 38.17 -25.49
CA ASP A 79 2.50 37.73 -24.49
C ASP A 79 2.86 36.35 -23.90
N SER A 80 3.94 35.72 -24.37
CA SER A 80 4.44 34.47 -23.75
C SER A 80 5.11 34.78 -22.43
N GLY A 81 4.79 33.96 -21.41
CA GLY A 81 5.39 34.11 -20.10
C GLY A 81 4.60 33.45 -18.97
N GLU A 82 5.08 33.68 -17.78
CA GLU A 82 4.47 33.20 -16.54
C GLU A 82 3.43 34.18 -16.03
N TYR A 83 2.16 33.78 -16.05
CA TYR A 83 1.04 34.55 -15.53
C TYR A 83 0.72 34.12 -14.10
N LYS A 84 0.49 35.10 -13.22
CA LYS A 84 -0.09 34.92 -11.89
C LYS A 84 -1.20 35.92 -11.67
N CYS A 85 -2.15 35.60 -10.81
CA CYS A 85 -3.17 36.53 -10.38
C CYS A 85 -3.41 36.43 -8.89
N GLN A 86 -4.03 37.48 -8.35
CA GLN A 86 -4.43 37.56 -6.95
C GLN A 86 -5.73 38.32 -6.83
N THR A 87 -6.70 37.80 -6.08
CA THR A 87 -7.92 38.50 -5.70
C THR A 87 -7.76 39.15 -4.32
N GLY A 88 -8.65 40.04 -3.93
CA GLY A 88 -8.51 40.84 -2.72
C GLY A 88 -8.30 40.05 -1.42
N LEU A 89 -8.82 38.82 -1.31
CA LEU A 89 -8.67 37.95 -0.11
C LEU A 89 -7.84 36.70 -0.33
N SER A 90 -7.29 36.51 -1.54
CA SER A 90 -6.51 35.32 -1.85
C SER A 90 -5.00 35.54 -1.66
N VAL A 91 -4.24 34.45 -1.54
CA VAL A 91 -2.82 34.46 -1.89
C VAL A 91 -2.68 34.35 -3.41
N PRO A 92 -1.52 34.74 -4.00
CA PRO A 92 -1.29 34.62 -5.43
C PRO A 92 -1.50 33.19 -5.94
N SER A 93 -2.01 33.09 -7.18
CA SER A 93 -2.20 31.80 -7.86
C SER A 93 -0.89 31.07 -8.11
N ASP A 94 -0.98 29.77 -8.40
CA ASP A 94 0.11 29.06 -9.05
C ASP A 94 0.40 29.70 -10.42
N PRO A 95 1.66 29.67 -10.88
CA PRO A 95 2.02 30.22 -12.16
C PRO A 95 1.43 29.39 -13.30
N VAL A 96 0.89 30.08 -14.30
CA VAL A 96 0.46 29.48 -15.56
C VAL A 96 1.40 29.96 -16.67
N GLN A 97 2.11 29.03 -17.29
CA GLN A 97 3.04 29.34 -18.39
C GLN A 97 2.25 29.33 -19.70
N LEU A 98 2.01 30.52 -20.28
CA LEU A 98 1.41 30.69 -21.61
C LEU A 98 2.52 30.78 -22.65
N GLU A 99 2.41 30.00 -23.74
CA GLU A 99 3.37 29.98 -24.83
C GLU A 99 2.69 30.28 -26.18
N ILE A 100 3.25 31.23 -26.93
CA ILE A 100 2.76 31.62 -28.25
C ILE A 100 3.70 31.09 -29.32
N HIS A 101 3.14 30.37 -30.31
CA HIS A 101 3.90 29.65 -31.33
C HIS A 101 3.59 30.17 -32.76
N ARG A 102 4.54 29.97 -33.66
CA ARG A 102 4.42 30.32 -35.09
C ARG A 102 4.44 29.11 -36.03
N ASP A 103 4.42 27.93 -35.44
CA ASP A 103 4.49 26.67 -36.19
C ASP A 103 3.25 26.42 -37.03
N TRP A 104 3.26 25.40 -37.90
CA TRP A 104 2.06 24.97 -38.63
C TRP A 104 1.19 24.01 -37.83
N LEU A 105 1.79 23.21 -36.96
CA LEU A 105 1.13 22.22 -36.10
C LEU A 105 1.60 22.40 -34.65
N LEU A 106 0.67 22.45 -33.75
CA LEU A 106 0.92 22.61 -32.32
C LEU A 106 0.26 21.49 -31.51
N LEU A 107 0.97 20.95 -30.54
CA LEU A 107 0.32 20.17 -29.48
C LEU A 107 -0.14 21.13 -28.37
N GLN A 108 -1.43 21.34 -28.29
CA GLN A 108 -2.07 22.07 -27.21
C GLN A 108 -2.31 21.16 -26.02
N VAL A 109 -2.02 21.68 -24.83
CA VAL A 109 -2.20 20.97 -23.55
C VAL A 109 -2.92 21.89 -22.58
N SER A 110 -3.73 21.29 -21.69
CA SER A 110 -4.49 22.06 -20.69
C SER A 110 -3.63 22.56 -19.52
N GLY A 111 -2.40 22.06 -19.41
CA GLY A 111 -1.41 22.45 -18.41
C GLY A 111 -0.11 21.69 -18.62
N ARG A 112 0.93 22.03 -17.88
CA ARG A 112 2.24 21.33 -17.93
C ARG A 112 2.52 20.53 -16.67
N VAL A 113 1.87 20.89 -15.57
CA VAL A 113 2.01 20.24 -14.28
C VAL A 113 0.64 19.81 -13.81
N PHE A 114 0.48 18.54 -13.54
CA PHE A 114 -0.75 17.94 -13.03
C PHE A 114 -0.47 17.17 -11.75
N THR A 115 -1.49 16.95 -10.97
CA THR A 115 -1.45 15.99 -9.86
C THR A 115 -2.05 14.67 -10.32
N GLU A 116 -1.58 13.55 -9.80
CA GLU A 116 -2.19 12.24 -10.06
C GLU A 116 -3.72 12.29 -9.92
N GLY A 117 -4.41 11.61 -10.83
CA GLY A 117 -5.87 11.57 -10.89
C GLY A 117 -6.51 12.70 -11.70
N GLU A 118 -5.78 13.80 -11.97
CA GLU A 118 -6.30 14.90 -12.78
C GLU A 118 -6.35 14.52 -14.27
N PRO A 119 -7.33 15.05 -15.04
CA PRO A 119 -7.41 14.80 -16.48
C PRO A 119 -6.36 15.62 -17.24
N LEU A 120 -5.73 15.01 -18.23
CA LEU A 120 -4.82 15.66 -19.17
C LEU A 120 -5.45 15.69 -20.54
N ALA A 121 -5.84 16.89 -20.99
CA ALA A 121 -6.37 17.10 -22.32
C ALA A 121 -5.24 17.49 -23.29
N LEU A 122 -5.23 16.83 -24.45
CA LEU A 122 -4.28 16.99 -25.54
C LEU A 122 -5.05 17.30 -26.83
N ARG A 123 -4.65 18.32 -27.56
CA ARG A 123 -5.19 18.64 -28.87
C ARG A 123 -4.08 18.87 -29.87
N CYS A 124 -4.14 18.17 -30.99
CA CYS A 124 -3.25 18.42 -32.14
C CYS A 124 -3.89 19.46 -33.05
N HIS A 125 -3.42 20.70 -32.96
CA HIS A 125 -4.05 21.88 -33.53
C HIS A 125 -3.26 22.42 -34.75
N GLY A 126 -3.96 22.61 -35.88
CA GLY A 126 -3.36 23.21 -37.10
C GLY A 126 -3.56 24.71 -37.13
N TRP A 127 -2.55 25.43 -37.56
CA TRP A 127 -2.57 26.90 -37.68
C TRP A 127 -3.80 27.43 -38.44
N LYS A 128 -4.39 28.52 -37.96
CA LYS A 128 -5.65 29.08 -38.45
C LYS A 128 -6.78 28.07 -38.57
N ASN A 129 -6.90 27.18 -37.57
CA ASN A 129 -7.91 26.12 -37.51
C ASN A 129 -7.95 25.20 -38.73
N LYS A 130 -6.81 25.04 -39.44
CA LYS A 130 -6.72 24.09 -40.54
C LYS A 130 -6.96 22.66 -40.03
N LEU A 131 -7.77 21.91 -40.79
CA LEU A 131 -8.07 20.54 -40.47
C LEU A 131 -6.79 19.67 -40.49
N VAL A 132 -6.64 18.92 -39.39
CA VAL A 132 -5.57 17.92 -39.21
C VAL A 132 -6.22 16.53 -39.14
N TYR A 133 -5.73 15.59 -39.93
CA TYR A 133 -6.25 14.23 -39.99
C TYR A 133 -5.11 13.19 -39.84
N LYS A 134 -5.45 11.93 -39.61
CA LYS A 134 -4.50 10.85 -39.30
C LYS A 134 -3.51 11.26 -38.21
N VAL A 135 -4.07 11.74 -37.11
CA VAL A 135 -3.30 12.26 -35.97
C VAL A 135 -2.71 11.11 -35.19
N LEU A 136 -1.42 11.23 -34.87
CA LEU A 136 -0.69 10.36 -33.95
C LEU A 136 -0.20 11.18 -32.77
N PHE A 137 -0.48 10.69 -31.57
CA PHE A 137 0.06 11.26 -30.33
C PHE A 137 1.20 10.38 -29.83
N TYR A 138 2.25 11.03 -29.37
CA TYR A 138 3.48 10.40 -28.90
C TYR A 138 3.77 10.81 -27.47
N GLN A 139 4.30 9.88 -26.70
CA GLN A 139 4.90 10.11 -25.37
C GLN A 139 6.32 9.53 -25.41
N ASN A 140 7.32 10.33 -25.11
CA ASN A 140 8.74 9.96 -25.13
C ASN A 140 9.17 9.28 -26.45
N GLY A 141 8.67 9.81 -27.57
CA GLY A 141 8.96 9.30 -28.91
C GLY A 141 8.19 8.05 -29.33
N LYS A 142 7.39 7.43 -28.43
CA LYS A 142 6.55 6.27 -28.73
C LYS A 142 5.12 6.70 -29.00
N THR A 143 4.52 6.19 -30.08
CA THR A 143 3.09 6.39 -30.37
C THR A 143 2.24 5.67 -29.34
N PHE A 144 1.32 6.36 -28.71
CA PHE A 144 0.37 5.76 -27.77
C PHE A 144 -1.09 5.88 -28.21
N LYS A 145 -1.40 6.82 -29.14
CA LYS A 145 -2.77 7.01 -29.63
C LYS A 145 -2.77 7.41 -31.10
N PHE A 146 -3.65 6.80 -31.88
CA PHE A 146 -4.00 7.18 -33.25
C PHE A 146 -5.44 7.67 -33.30
N SER A 147 -5.69 8.76 -34.03
CA SER A 147 -7.03 9.26 -34.31
C SER A 147 -7.16 9.65 -35.78
N PRO A 148 -8.05 9.02 -36.56
CA PRO A 148 -8.18 9.34 -37.98
C PRO A 148 -8.83 10.70 -38.24
N TRP A 149 -9.77 11.13 -37.39
CA TRP A 149 -10.63 12.29 -37.62
C TRP A 149 -10.70 13.26 -36.44
N ASN A 150 -10.33 12.84 -35.24
CA ASN A 150 -10.38 13.67 -34.06
C ASN A 150 -8.98 14.12 -33.67
N SER A 151 -8.78 15.42 -33.57
CA SER A 151 -7.51 16.01 -33.15
C SER A 151 -7.38 16.17 -31.62
N GLU A 152 -8.41 15.82 -30.84
CA GLU A 152 -8.43 15.92 -29.39
C GLU A 152 -8.44 14.54 -28.73
N PHE A 153 -7.76 14.44 -27.60
CA PHE A 153 -7.70 13.25 -26.77
C PHE A 153 -7.48 13.64 -25.31
N THR A 154 -8.23 13.01 -24.40
CA THR A 154 -8.09 13.25 -22.96
C THR A 154 -7.73 11.96 -22.24
N ILE A 155 -6.66 12.02 -21.46
CA ILE A 155 -6.33 11.00 -20.46
C ILE A 155 -7.11 11.38 -19.20
N LEU A 156 -8.18 10.63 -18.91
CA LEU A 156 -9.14 10.98 -17.85
C LEU A 156 -8.52 10.93 -16.44
N LYS A 157 -7.60 10.00 -16.22
CA LYS A 157 -6.93 9.78 -14.92
C LYS A 157 -5.44 9.67 -15.15
N THR A 158 -4.70 10.69 -14.77
CA THR A 158 -3.23 10.64 -14.87
C THR A 158 -2.60 9.88 -13.71
N ASN A 159 -1.47 9.27 -13.97
CA ASN A 159 -0.59 8.66 -13.00
C ASN A 159 0.87 8.99 -13.34
N LEU A 160 1.82 8.58 -12.52
CA LEU A 160 3.23 8.90 -12.70
C LEU A 160 3.83 8.38 -14.02
N SER A 161 3.26 7.33 -14.64
CA SER A 161 3.73 6.83 -15.94
C SER A 161 3.44 7.79 -17.10
N HIS A 162 2.53 8.75 -16.89
CA HIS A 162 2.22 9.79 -17.86
C HIS A 162 3.20 10.98 -17.83
N ASN A 163 4.24 10.94 -16.99
CA ASN A 163 5.35 11.90 -17.09
C ASN A 163 6.10 11.73 -18.42
N GLY A 164 6.50 12.85 -19.02
CA GLY A 164 7.33 12.77 -20.20
C GLY A 164 7.13 13.91 -21.20
N ILE A 165 7.75 13.75 -22.38
CA ILE A 165 7.66 14.70 -23.48
C ILE A 165 6.61 14.19 -24.48
N TYR A 166 5.61 15.02 -24.73
CA TYR A 166 4.53 14.74 -25.65
C TYR A 166 4.67 15.55 -26.92
N HIS A 167 4.35 14.96 -28.05
CA HIS A 167 4.18 15.67 -29.31
C HIS A 167 3.12 14.98 -30.16
N CYS A 168 2.61 15.64 -31.16
CA CYS A 168 1.72 15.04 -32.14
C CYS A 168 2.24 15.16 -33.56
N SER A 169 1.80 14.25 -34.41
CA SER A 169 1.94 14.40 -35.85
C SER A 169 0.61 14.23 -36.56
N GLY A 170 0.40 14.93 -37.64
CA GLY A 170 -0.83 14.84 -38.39
C GLY A 170 -0.62 15.24 -39.86
N MET A 171 -1.61 14.89 -40.68
CA MET A 171 -1.61 15.20 -42.10
C MET A 171 -2.36 16.52 -42.38
N GLY A 172 -1.73 17.44 -43.04
CA GLY A 172 -2.30 18.53 -43.79
C GLY A 172 -2.01 18.30 -45.26
N ARG A 173 -1.30 19.25 -45.93
CA ARG A 173 -0.71 18.99 -47.30
C ARG A 173 0.38 17.95 -47.22
N HIS A 174 1.15 17.96 -46.16
CA HIS A 174 2.21 17.01 -45.84
C HIS A 174 1.97 16.49 -44.40
N ARG A 175 2.81 15.55 -43.96
CA ARG A 175 2.87 15.19 -42.56
C ARG A 175 3.67 16.26 -41.80
N TYR A 176 3.05 16.82 -40.78
CA TYR A 176 3.68 17.76 -39.87
C TYR A 176 3.84 17.11 -38.50
N THR A 177 4.82 17.58 -37.75
CA THR A 177 5.07 17.15 -36.35
C THR A 177 5.21 18.40 -35.50
N SER A 178 4.52 18.42 -34.35
CA SER A 178 4.62 19.53 -33.41
C SER A 178 5.93 19.51 -32.64
N ALA A 179 6.29 20.64 -32.05
CA ALA A 179 7.30 20.67 -30.99
C ALA A 179 6.90 19.77 -29.81
N GLY A 180 7.90 19.33 -29.05
CA GLY A 180 7.67 18.54 -27.82
C GLY A 180 7.26 19.41 -26.65
N VAL A 181 6.27 18.94 -25.89
CA VAL A 181 5.79 19.58 -24.66
C VAL A 181 6.09 18.67 -23.49
N SER A 182 6.79 19.18 -22.48
CA SER A 182 7.08 18.45 -21.25
C SER A 182 5.87 18.50 -20.31
N ILE A 183 5.41 17.32 -19.87
CA ILE A 183 4.32 17.14 -18.93
C ILE A 183 4.88 16.49 -17.66
N THR A 184 4.56 17.08 -16.51
CA THR A 184 4.95 16.60 -15.20
C THR A 184 3.73 16.23 -14.38
N ILE A 185 3.65 14.98 -13.94
CA ILE A 185 2.63 14.52 -13.02
C ILE A 185 3.24 14.44 -11.62
N LYS A 186 2.72 15.22 -10.68
CA LYS A 186 3.11 15.20 -9.28
C LYS A 186 2.37 14.11 -8.55
N GLU A 187 3.09 13.37 -7.74
CA GLU A 187 2.50 12.37 -6.86
C GLU A 187 1.58 13.04 -5.84
N LEU A 188 0.36 12.49 -5.65
CA LEU A 188 -0.61 13.00 -4.70
C LEU A 188 -0.32 12.51 -3.29
N PHE A 189 -0.05 11.22 -3.13
CA PHE A 189 0.42 10.58 -1.90
C PHE A 189 1.20 9.30 -2.27
N PRO A 190 2.22 8.90 -1.48
CA PRO A 190 2.96 7.66 -1.72
C PRO A 190 2.11 6.43 -1.40
N ALA A 191 2.54 5.26 -1.88
CA ALA A 191 1.94 4.00 -1.48
C ALA A 191 1.91 3.90 0.06
N PRO A 192 0.76 3.51 0.66
CA PRO A 192 0.67 3.41 2.10
C PRO A 192 1.57 2.31 2.64
N VAL A 193 1.92 2.42 3.92
CA VAL A 193 2.63 1.38 4.67
C VAL A 193 1.69 0.83 5.72
N LEU A 194 1.44 -0.48 5.69
CA LEU A 194 0.66 -1.15 6.72
C LEU A 194 1.57 -1.50 7.90
N ARG A 195 1.19 -1.08 9.10
CA ARG A 195 1.86 -1.41 10.35
C ARG A 195 0.91 -2.10 11.31
N ALA A 196 1.43 -3.02 12.11
CA ALA A 196 0.71 -3.62 13.23
C ALA A 196 1.34 -3.13 14.54
N ASP A 197 0.49 -2.77 15.50
CA ASP A 197 0.90 -2.39 16.87
C ASP A 197 1.18 -3.66 17.70
N CYS A 198 2.14 -4.46 17.25
CA CYS A 198 2.62 -5.62 17.96
C CYS A 198 4.16 -5.68 17.89
N LEU A 199 4.79 -5.88 19.06
CA LEU A 199 6.25 -5.91 19.21
C LEU A 199 6.90 -7.17 18.58
N SER A 200 6.12 -8.14 18.12
CA SER A 200 6.64 -9.35 17.47
C SER A 200 5.67 -9.84 16.39
N PHE A 201 6.23 -10.39 15.31
CA PHE A 201 5.46 -11.04 14.23
C PHE A 201 4.66 -12.28 14.71
N HIS A 202 4.90 -12.73 15.95
CA HIS A 202 4.24 -13.86 16.59
C HIS A 202 3.36 -13.36 17.74
N LEU A 203 2.08 -13.25 17.46
CA LEU A 203 1.11 -12.71 18.40
C LEU A 203 0.44 -13.85 19.19
N PRO A 204 0.35 -13.79 20.52
CA PRO A 204 -0.45 -14.72 21.30
C PRO A 204 -1.93 -14.60 20.98
N GLU A 205 -2.63 -15.73 20.87
CA GLU A 205 -4.09 -15.77 20.71
C GLU A 205 -4.80 -15.01 21.84
N GLY A 206 -5.83 -14.25 21.52
CA GLY A 206 -6.62 -13.47 22.47
C GLY A 206 -6.21 -11.99 22.59
N ASN A 207 -5.10 -11.57 21.99
CA ASN A 207 -4.64 -10.19 22.05
C ASN A 207 -5.40 -9.29 21.07
N LEU A 208 -5.46 -8.00 21.43
CA LEU A 208 -5.87 -6.92 20.52
C LEU A 208 -4.74 -6.62 19.53
N VAL A 209 -5.07 -6.48 18.27
CA VAL A 209 -4.14 -6.02 17.21
C VAL A 209 -4.72 -4.78 16.57
N ASN A 210 -3.97 -3.71 16.54
CA ASN A 210 -4.30 -2.52 15.78
C ASN A 210 -3.43 -2.47 14.51
N LEU A 211 -4.08 -2.45 13.35
CA LEU A 211 -3.46 -2.29 12.05
C LEU A 211 -3.60 -0.84 11.61
N SER A 212 -2.50 -0.14 11.37
CA SER A 212 -2.50 1.24 10.87
C SER A 212 -2.00 1.31 9.43
N CYS A 213 -2.75 1.98 8.57
CA CYS A 213 -2.44 2.21 7.17
C CYS A 213 -1.91 3.64 7.00
N GLU A 214 -0.60 3.80 7.00
CA GLU A 214 0.05 5.11 7.05
C GLU A 214 0.41 5.62 5.66
N THR A 215 -0.08 6.80 5.30
CA THR A 215 0.35 7.56 4.13
C THR A 215 0.21 9.06 4.41
N LYS A 216 0.85 9.89 3.61
CA LYS A 216 0.83 11.35 3.78
C LYS A 216 0.52 12.02 2.45
N LEU A 217 -0.46 12.94 2.46
CA LEU A 217 -0.68 13.82 1.31
C LEU A 217 0.54 14.69 1.05
N LEU A 218 1.07 14.64 -0.16
CA LEU A 218 2.20 15.47 -0.61
C LEU A 218 1.71 16.82 -1.15
N GLN A 219 0.47 16.89 -1.60
CA GLN A 219 -0.17 18.11 -2.09
C GLN A 219 -1.35 18.45 -1.17
N GLN A 220 -1.31 19.63 -0.58
CA GLN A 220 -2.43 20.14 0.20
C GLN A 220 -3.51 20.64 -0.76
N LYS A 221 -4.60 19.89 -0.91
CA LYS A 221 -5.83 20.31 -1.59
C LYS A 221 -6.90 20.49 -0.52
N PRO A 222 -7.50 21.67 -0.39
CA PRO A 222 -8.60 21.89 0.56
C PRO A 222 -9.72 20.89 0.33
N GLY A 223 -10.18 20.24 1.40
CA GLY A 223 -11.27 19.26 1.34
C GLY A 223 -10.92 17.87 0.82
N LEU A 224 -9.66 17.61 0.43
CA LEU A 224 -9.25 16.28 0.01
C LEU A 224 -9.10 15.35 1.21
N GLN A 225 -9.93 14.30 1.25
CA GLN A 225 -9.90 13.25 2.25
C GLN A 225 -9.50 11.91 1.62
N LEU A 226 -8.66 11.15 2.32
CA LEU A 226 -8.33 9.79 1.92
C LEU A 226 -9.25 8.78 2.59
N TYR A 227 -9.55 7.72 1.87
CA TYR A 227 -10.33 6.57 2.31
C TYR A 227 -9.45 5.35 2.33
N PHE A 228 -9.58 4.53 3.37
CA PHE A 228 -8.78 3.36 3.60
C PHE A 228 -9.64 2.09 3.52
N SER A 229 -9.07 1.05 2.97
CA SER A 229 -9.65 -0.29 2.91
C SER A 229 -8.61 -1.30 3.41
N PHE A 230 -9.05 -2.30 4.16
CA PHE A 230 -8.18 -3.34 4.72
C PHE A 230 -8.57 -4.70 4.20
N TYR A 231 -7.57 -5.54 3.97
CA TYR A 231 -7.70 -6.85 3.36
C TYR A 231 -6.81 -7.88 4.07
N VAL A 232 -7.24 -9.15 4.04
CA VAL A 232 -6.41 -10.31 4.38
C VAL A 232 -6.50 -11.31 3.23
N GLY A 233 -5.37 -11.61 2.59
CA GLY A 233 -5.37 -12.36 1.33
C GLY A 233 -6.33 -11.72 0.32
N ASN A 234 -7.35 -12.49 -0.11
CA ASN A 234 -8.37 -12.02 -1.04
C ASN A 234 -9.67 -11.54 -0.34
N LYS A 235 -9.72 -11.58 0.99
CA LYS A 235 -10.91 -11.18 1.76
C LYS A 235 -10.83 -9.72 2.15
N THR A 236 -11.90 -8.97 1.88
CA THR A 236 -12.06 -7.58 2.34
C THR A 236 -12.52 -7.56 3.79
N LEU A 237 -11.81 -6.83 4.66
CA LEU A 237 -12.16 -6.61 6.06
C LEU A 237 -13.03 -5.36 6.21
N THR A 238 -12.56 -4.23 5.65
CA THR A 238 -13.32 -2.97 5.60
C THR A 238 -13.15 -2.33 4.24
N ARG A 239 -14.17 -1.59 3.79
CA ARG A 239 -14.14 -0.80 2.54
C ARG A 239 -14.35 0.66 2.83
N ARG A 240 -13.52 1.51 2.22
CA ARG A 240 -13.69 2.97 2.15
C ARG A 240 -14.07 3.61 3.47
N ASN A 241 -13.24 3.40 4.48
CA ASN A 241 -13.36 4.08 5.76
C ASN A 241 -12.44 5.31 5.78
N THR A 242 -12.84 6.36 6.46
CA THR A 242 -12.00 7.54 6.73
C THR A 242 -10.95 7.27 7.80
N SER A 243 -11.17 6.25 8.64
CA SER A 243 -10.18 5.79 9.61
C SER A 243 -9.05 5.03 8.91
N SER A 244 -7.82 5.44 9.18
CA SER A 244 -6.59 4.74 8.77
C SER A 244 -6.26 3.54 9.66
N GLU A 245 -7.13 3.18 10.60
CA GLU A 245 -6.93 2.10 11.56
C GLU A 245 -8.01 1.03 11.44
N TYR A 246 -7.58 -0.23 11.63
CA TYR A 246 -8.46 -1.40 11.72
C TYR A 246 -8.04 -2.24 12.93
N GLN A 247 -9.02 -2.60 13.78
CA GLN A 247 -8.76 -3.33 15.02
C GLN A 247 -9.30 -4.76 14.96
N ILE A 248 -8.44 -5.71 15.30
CA ILE A 248 -8.80 -7.10 15.57
C ILE A 248 -8.90 -7.23 17.10
N LEU A 249 -10.11 -7.19 17.64
CA LEU A 249 -10.34 -7.14 19.10
C LEU A 249 -9.80 -8.35 19.85
N THR A 250 -9.88 -9.52 19.23
CA THR A 250 -9.45 -10.79 19.81
C THR A 250 -8.85 -11.64 18.71
N ALA A 251 -7.53 -11.58 18.56
CA ALA A 251 -6.82 -12.31 17.52
C ALA A 251 -6.91 -13.82 17.76
N LYS A 252 -7.31 -14.58 16.75
CA LYS A 252 -7.38 -16.02 16.71
C LYS A 252 -6.40 -16.59 15.72
N LYS A 253 -6.06 -17.86 15.82
CA LYS A 253 -5.20 -18.54 14.85
C LYS A 253 -5.69 -18.38 13.41
N GLU A 254 -7.01 -18.30 13.21
CA GLU A 254 -7.66 -18.10 11.91
C GLU A 254 -7.42 -16.71 11.31
N ASP A 255 -7.01 -15.72 12.13
CA ASP A 255 -6.67 -14.37 11.69
C ASP A 255 -5.21 -14.28 11.22
N SER A 256 -4.46 -15.38 11.23
CA SER A 256 -3.13 -15.44 10.62
C SER A 256 -3.24 -15.31 9.10
N GLY A 257 -2.37 -14.49 8.49
CA GLY A 257 -2.38 -14.30 7.05
C GLY A 257 -1.60 -13.09 6.57
N LEU A 258 -1.67 -12.84 5.25
CA LEU A 258 -1.07 -11.69 4.60
C LEU A 258 -2.08 -10.54 4.57
N TYR A 259 -1.79 -9.50 5.33
CA TYR A 259 -2.60 -8.29 5.41
C TYR A 259 -2.05 -7.20 4.51
N TRP A 260 -2.92 -6.42 3.92
CA TRP A 260 -2.56 -5.24 3.17
C TRP A 260 -3.67 -4.20 3.23
N CYS A 261 -3.32 -2.97 2.99
CA CYS A 261 -4.29 -1.88 2.95
C CYS A 261 -4.20 -1.11 1.63
N GLU A 262 -5.26 -0.39 1.36
CA GLU A 262 -5.41 0.46 0.19
C GLU A 262 -5.84 1.85 0.65
N ALA A 263 -5.14 2.87 0.16
CA ALA A 263 -5.55 4.26 0.31
C ALA A 263 -6.09 4.76 -1.04
N SER A 264 -7.22 5.45 -1.01
CA SER A 264 -7.89 5.97 -2.21
C SER A 264 -8.45 7.37 -1.99
N THR A 265 -8.53 8.15 -3.07
CA THR A 265 -9.28 9.40 -3.09
C THR A 265 -10.79 9.14 -3.09
N GLU A 266 -11.60 10.14 -2.75
CA GLU A 266 -13.06 10.04 -2.74
C GLU A 266 -13.63 9.62 -4.09
N ASP A 267 -13.15 10.20 -5.17
CA ASP A 267 -13.54 9.89 -6.54
C ASP A 267 -12.97 8.56 -7.07
N GLY A 268 -12.05 7.91 -6.33
CA GLY A 268 -11.37 6.69 -6.75
C GLY A 268 -10.46 6.88 -7.95
N ASN A 269 -10.01 8.10 -8.23
CA ASN A 269 -9.10 8.38 -9.33
C ASN A 269 -7.66 7.97 -9.01
N VAL A 270 -7.27 8.06 -7.73
CA VAL A 270 -5.97 7.61 -7.25
C VAL A 270 -6.18 6.53 -6.20
N ILE A 271 -5.61 5.36 -6.44
CA ILE A 271 -5.67 4.21 -5.55
C ILE A 271 -4.26 3.64 -5.42
N LYS A 272 -3.78 3.48 -4.19
CA LYS A 272 -2.46 2.90 -3.92
C LYS A 272 -2.54 1.84 -2.84
N ARG A 273 -1.83 0.73 -3.08
CA ARG A 273 -1.80 -0.45 -2.21
C ARG A 273 -0.49 -0.49 -1.42
N SER A 274 -0.57 -0.94 -0.16
CA SER A 274 0.60 -1.23 0.66
C SER A 274 1.29 -2.54 0.24
N PRO A 275 2.57 -2.73 0.59
CA PRO A 275 3.15 -4.06 0.68
C PRO A 275 2.33 -4.95 1.62
N GLU A 276 2.44 -6.27 1.44
CA GLU A 276 1.81 -7.24 2.31
C GLU A 276 2.57 -7.36 3.63
N LEU A 277 1.83 -7.44 4.74
CA LEU A 277 2.32 -7.67 6.10
C LEU A 277 1.84 -9.06 6.55
N GLU A 278 2.77 -9.96 6.87
CA GLU A 278 2.45 -11.26 7.43
C GLU A 278 2.17 -11.14 8.93
N LEU A 279 0.98 -11.55 9.36
CA LEU A 279 0.59 -11.65 10.76
C LEU A 279 0.43 -13.13 11.12
N GLN A 280 1.18 -13.60 12.12
CA GLN A 280 1.08 -14.97 12.64
C GLN A 280 0.55 -14.97 14.08
N VAL A 281 -0.62 -15.55 14.28
CA VAL A 281 -1.21 -15.73 15.62
C VAL A 281 -0.87 -17.14 16.12
N LEU A 282 -0.13 -17.21 17.22
CA LEU A 282 0.27 -18.46 17.84
C LEU A 282 -0.72 -18.84 18.94
N CYS A 283 -1.22 -20.09 18.89
CA CYS A 283 -1.89 -20.66 20.05
C CYS A 283 -0.91 -20.75 21.22
N LEU A 284 -1.14 -20.00 22.28
CA LEU A 284 -0.54 -20.30 23.57
C LEU A 284 -1.07 -21.67 23.97
N ARG A 285 -0.22 -22.71 23.82
CA ARG A 285 -0.49 -23.99 24.48
C ARG A 285 -0.68 -23.65 25.94
N SER A 286 -1.92 -23.75 26.43
CA SER A 286 -2.23 -23.64 27.85
C SER A 286 -1.22 -24.50 28.61
N PRO A 287 -0.40 -23.93 29.51
CA PRO A 287 0.50 -24.73 30.29
C PRO A 287 -0.37 -25.79 30.97
N THR A 288 0.02 -27.09 30.79
CA THR A 288 -0.70 -28.21 31.44
C THR A 288 -0.96 -27.83 32.88
N PRO A 289 -2.23 -27.84 33.32
CA PRO A 289 -2.61 -27.30 34.62
C PRO A 289 -1.74 -27.93 35.68
N VAL A 290 -1.21 -27.11 36.58
CA VAL A 290 -0.21 -27.52 37.58
C VAL A 290 -0.68 -28.74 38.39
N TRP A 291 -2.00 -28.85 38.64
CA TRP A 291 -2.61 -29.99 39.31
C TRP A 291 -2.42 -31.33 38.58
N PHE A 292 -2.29 -31.29 37.22
CA PHE A 292 -2.02 -32.49 36.43
C PHE A 292 -0.64 -33.09 36.77
N ARG A 293 0.37 -32.25 37.04
CA ARG A 293 1.70 -32.70 37.48
C ARG A 293 1.63 -33.33 38.87
N PHE A 294 0.84 -32.77 39.81
CA PHE A 294 0.70 -33.29 41.14
C PHE A 294 -0.09 -34.60 41.20
N LEU A 295 -0.97 -34.88 40.25
CA LEU A 295 -1.70 -36.14 40.18
C LEU A 295 -1.01 -37.18 39.31
N PHE A 296 -0.43 -36.79 38.21
CA PHE A 296 0.20 -37.71 37.23
C PHE A 296 1.45 -38.36 37.79
N TYR A 297 2.37 -37.57 38.36
CA TYR A 297 3.64 -38.13 38.86
C TYR A 297 3.45 -39.08 40.05
N PRO A 298 2.64 -38.79 41.06
CA PRO A 298 2.36 -39.77 42.12
C PRO A 298 1.64 -41.04 41.61
N ALA A 299 0.71 -40.89 40.64
CA ALA A 299 0.02 -42.04 40.07
C ALA A 299 1.01 -42.98 39.33
N VAL A 300 1.91 -42.41 38.52
CA VAL A 300 2.99 -43.19 37.86
C VAL A 300 3.93 -43.78 38.88
N GLY A 301 4.31 -43.03 39.92
CA GLY A 301 5.13 -43.54 41.04
C GLY A 301 4.51 -44.71 41.76
N MET A 302 3.18 -44.68 42.02
CA MET A 302 2.41 -45.79 42.64
C MET A 302 2.44 -47.05 41.74
N ILE A 303 2.28 -46.87 40.41
CA ILE A 303 2.34 -48.00 39.48
C ILE A 303 3.73 -48.65 39.54
N PHE A 304 4.81 -47.88 39.52
CA PHE A 304 6.17 -48.41 39.63
C PHE A 304 6.40 -49.12 40.97
N LEU A 305 5.85 -48.64 42.10
CA LEU A 305 5.95 -49.30 43.39
C LEU A 305 5.20 -50.63 43.38
N VAL A 306 4.00 -50.67 42.79
CA VAL A 306 3.23 -51.94 42.67
C VAL A 306 4.00 -52.94 41.80
N ASP A 307 4.56 -52.51 40.67
CA ASP A 307 5.35 -53.35 39.77
C ASP A 307 6.62 -53.86 40.47
N THR A 308 7.33 -53.04 41.25
CA THR A 308 8.53 -53.47 41.98
C THR A 308 8.18 -54.48 43.09
N VAL A 309 7.08 -54.27 43.81
CA VAL A 309 6.59 -55.21 44.82
C VAL A 309 6.18 -56.53 44.16
N PHE A 310 5.48 -56.48 43.03
CA PHE A 310 5.10 -57.66 42.26
C PHE A 310 6.32 -58.44 41.75
N CYS A 311 7.33 -57.75 41.21
CA CYS A 311 8.60 -58.33 40.81
C CYS A 311 9.31 -59.01 42.00
N MET A 312 9.36 -58.38 43.17
CA MET A 312 9.95 -58.98 44.36
C MET A 312 9.21 -60.23 44.83
N ILE A 313 7.85 -60.20 44.76
CA ILE A 313 7.03 -61.39 45.13
C ILE A 313 7.29 -62.51 44.12
N MET A 314 7.34 -62.23 42.85
CA MET A 314 7.62 -63.18 41.79
C MET A 314 9.05 -63.75 41.92
N HIS A 315 10.02 -62.88 42.20
CA HIS A 315 11.40 -63.31 42.45
C HIS A 315 11.50 -64.22 43.67
N LYS A 316 10.82 -63.90 44.79
CA LYS A 316 10.74 -64.80 45.99
C LYS A 316 10.05 -66.09 45.65
N LYS A 317 8.98 -66.12 44.86
CA LYS A 317 8.32 -67.36 44.43
C LYS A 317 9.25 -68.21 43.52
N LEU A 318 9.98 -67.59 42.62
CA LEU A 318 10.96 -68.28 41.79
C LEU A 318 12.13 -68.84 42.60
N GLN A 319 12.62 -68.11 43.59
CA GLN A 319 13.66 -68.56 44.51
C GLN A 319 13.16 -69.76 45.35
N ARG A 320 11.89 -69.73 45.85
CA ARG A 320 11.31 -70.90 46.56
C ARG A 320 11.14 -72.10 45.63
N LYS A 321 10.70 -71.89 44.35
CA LYS A 321 10.64 -72.97 43.37
C LYS A 321 12.03 -73.50 43.03
N LYS A 322 13.09 -72.65 42.92
CA LYS A 322 14.45 -73.10 42.74
C LYS A 322 14.95 -73.91 43.91
N LYS A 323 14.61 -73.55 45.17
CA LYS A 323 14.96 -74.28 46.37
C LYS A 323 14.28 -75.66 46.43
N TRP A 324 12.98 -75.73 46.04
CA TRP A 324 12.26 -76.99 45.92
C TRP A 324 12.78 -77.90 44.79
N ASN A 325 13.17 -77.36 43.66
CA ASN A 325 13.75 -78.09 42.56
C ASN A 325 15.19 -78.54 42.82
N LEU A 326 15.90 -77.91 43.77
CA LEU A 326 17.26 -78.41 44.19
C LEU A 326 17.17 -79.58 45.13
N GLU A 327 16.09 -79.70 45.92
CA GLU A 327 15.86 -80.84 46.81
C GLU A 327 15.32 -82.08 46.07
N THR A 328 14.75 -81.96 44.87
CA THR A 328 14.17 -83.06 44.09
C THR A 328 15.03 -83.51 42.89
N SER A 329 16.17 -82.86 42.63
CA SER A 329 17.03 -83.23 41.47
C SER A 329 18.39 -83.73 41.81
N LEU A 330 18.50 -84.57 42.87
CA LEU A 330 19.67 -85.39 43.15
C LEU A 330 19.53 -86.83 42.57
N ASP A 331 18.57 -86.98 41.64
CA ASP A 331 18.51 -88.19 40.86
C ASP A 331 18.16 -87.95 39.41
N SER A 332 18.99 -88.48 38.49
CA SER A 332 18.75 -88.48 37.05
C SER A 332 19.41 -87.35 36.19
N GLY A 333 20.67 -87.60 35.89
CA GLY A 333 21.28 -87.78 34.55
C GLY A 333 21.12 -86.73 33.47
N HIS A 334 22.27 -86.07 33.17
CA HIS A 334 22.77 -85.72 31.86
C HIS A 334 21.80 -85.84 30.64
N ARG A 335 21.35 -84.74 30.12
CA ARG A 335 21.16 -84.33 28.70
C ARG A 335 20.04 -83.34 28.56
N LYS A 336 20.37 -82.08 28.41
CA LYS A 336 19.64 -81.03 27.64
C LYS A 336 20.05 -79.60 28.06
N LYS A 337 21.28 -79.24 27.74
CA LYS A 337 21.75 -77.87 28.00
C LYS A 337 22.51 -77.22 26.83
N VAL A 338 22.08 -77.48 25.58
CA VAL A 338 22.80 -76.87 24.45
C VAL A 338 21.82 -76.13 23.50
N THR A 339 20.49 -76.36 23.54
CA THR A 339 19.60 -75.81 22.53
C THR A 339 18.91 -74.47 22.87
N SER A 340 19.02 -73.99 24.12
CA SER A 340 18.30 -72.76 24.53
C SER A 340 19.10 -71.45 24.40
N TYR A 341 20.40 -71.53 24.31
CA TYR A 341 21.31 -70.38 24.15
C TYR A 341 21.39 -69.88 22.68
N LEU A 342 21.29 -70.76 21.70
CA LEU A 342 21.35 -70.44 20.28
C LEU A 342 20.08 -69.78 19.72
N GLN A 343 18.96 -69.76 20.43
CA GLN A 343 17.70 -69.16 20.01
C GLN A 343 17.58 -67.74 20.53
N LYS A 344 18.25 -67.35 21.61
CA LYS A 344 18.25 -66.03 22.18
C LYS A 344 19.19 -65.07 21.47
N ASP A 345 20.30 -65.56 20.93
CA ASP A 345 21.27 -64.77 20.19
C ASP A 345 20.77 -64.40 18.79
N ARG A 346 19.91 -65.23 18.20
CA ARG A 346 19.29 -64.94 16.88
C ARG A 346 18.25 -63.84 16.94
N TYR A 347 17.49 -63.71 18.04
CA TYR A 347 16.51 -62.62 18.20
C TYR A 347 17.17 -61.27 18.45
N LEU A 348 18.31 -61.22 19.13
CA LEU A 348 19.05 -59.99 19.35
C LEU A 348 19.72 -59.48 18.06
N GLU A 349 20.20 -60.40 17.19
CA GLU A 349 20.80 -59.99 15.89
C GLU A 349 19.77 -59.49 14.87
N GLU A 350 18.50 -59.97 14.91
CA GLU A 350 17.44 -59.45 14.05
C GLU A 350 16.96 -58.09 14.50
N GLU A 351 16.92 -57.80 15.81
CA GLU A 351 16.52 -56.50 16.35
C GLU A 351 17.57 -55.41 16.05
N LEU A 352 18.87 -55.74 16.11
CA LEU A 352 19.95 -54.81 15.75
C LEU A 352 19.95 -54.48 14.25
N LYS A 353 19.65 -55.44 13.38
CA LYS A 353 19.56 -55.20 11.92
C LYS A 353 18.39 -54.34 11.53
N CYS A 354 17.26 -54.38 12.30
CA CYS A 354 16.11 -53.54 12.06
C CYS A 354 16.38 -52.07 12.45
N GLN A 355 17.13 -51.81 13.50
CA GLN A 355 17.54 -50.47 13.92
C GLN A 355 18.53 -49.81 12.96
N GLU A 356 19.51 -50.59 12.44
CA GLU A 356 20.46 -50.08 11.45
C GLU A 356 19.74 -49.70 10.10
N GLN A 357 18.70 -50.43 9.72
CA GLN A 357 17.93 -50.10 8.52
C GLN A 357 17.07 -48.83 8.68
N GLU A 358 16.51 -48.57 9.85
CA GLU A 358 15.77 -47.33 10.13
C GLU A 358 16.69 -46.11 10.17
N GLU A 359 17.91 -46.24 10.66
CA GLU A 359 18.88 -45.14 10.70
C GLU A 359 19.39 -44.80 9.28
N GLN A 360 19.62 -45.78 8.42
CA GLN A 360 20.00 -45.58 7.01
C GLN A 360 18.87 -44.99 6.17
N LEU A 361 17.59 -45.26 6.49
CA LEU A 361 16.47 -44.63 5.85
C LEU A 361 16.32 -43.15 6.25
N ARG A 362 16.65 -42.80 7.50
CA ARG A 362 16.66 -41.41 7.97
C ARG A 362 17.74 -40.57 7.30
N GLU A 363 18.93 -41.12 7.13
CA GLU A 363 20.04 -40.43 6.46
C GLU A 363 19.77 -40.16 4.97
N ARG A 364 19.10 -41.08 4.26
CA ARG A 364 18.70 -40.89 2.85
C ARG A 364 17.63 -39.80 2.68
N THR A 365 16.74 -39.65 3.65
CA THR A 365 15.68 -38.63 3.60
C THR A 365 16.21 -37.22 3.88
N TYR A 366 17.41 -37.09 4.46
CA TYR A 366 18.06 -35.80 4.72
C TYR A 366 18.90 -35.28 3.55
N GLN A 367 19.26 -36.16 2.58
CA GLN A 367 20.05 -35.79 1.40
C GLN A 367 19.25 -35.45 0.16
N GLU A 368 17.91 -35.60 0.17
CA GLU A 368 17.01 -35.31 -0.97
C GLU A 368 16.09 -34.09 -0.75
N LYS A 369 16.56 -33.07 -0.03
CA LYS A 369 15.90 -31.77 -0.10
C LYS A 369 16.80 -30.74 -0.76
N PRO A 370 16.39 -30.21 -1.95
CA PRO A 370 17.10 -29.15 -2.67
C PRO A 370 17.05 -27.82 -1.91
#